data_512bca66f96384accd3896223891adc1
#
_entry.id   512bca66f96384accd3896223891adc1
#
_cell.length_a   1.000
_cell.length_b   1.000
_cell.length_c   1.000
_cell.angle_alpha   90.00
_cell.angle_beta   90.00
_cell.angle_gamma   90.00
#
_symmetry.space_group_name_H-M   'P 1'
#
loop_
_entity.id
_entity.type
_entity.pdbx_description
1 polymer ?
#
loop_
_entity_poly.entity_id
_entity_poly.type
_entity_poly.pdbx_seq_one_letter_code
_entity_poly.pdbx_strand_id
1 'polypeptide(L)'
;VSGGIAHIGKDVKLGKDVVIMPFAVVDDHAVIGDRVTLYPHTYIGQYAEIEDDTVIYSSATVREHCHVGKRCVIHCSAVIGSDGFGFTTHEGVHTKVPQVGNVVLEDDVEIGAHDGIDRAAMGSTVIGHGTKIDNLVHIGHNCKIGPNCLIVAQTGISGSTTVGHNVTFGGQVGTVGHINIGANSVYAARSGIIGDMPEGVFCAGFPVQSHAEWLRMQASMKHLPEMYKKFRQLEKKLAKYESK
;
A
#
# COMPACT_ATOMS: atom_id res chain seq x y z
N VAL A 1 11.28 28.45 12.83
CA VAL A 1 12.01 28.39 11.56
C VAL A 1 13.47 28.44 11.92
N SER A 2 14.17 27.30 11.93
CA SER A 2 15.63 27.27 12.16
C SER A 2 16.32 27.86 10.95
N GLY A 3 17.28 28.76 11.15
CA GLY A 3 18.00 29.52 10.14
C GLY A 3 18.87 28.66 9.22
N GLY A 4 18.23 27.90 8.35
CA GLY A 4 18.83 27.07 7.31
C GLY A 4 18.28 27.44 5.93
N ILE A 5 18.87 26.92 4.86
CA ILE A 5 18.43 27.13 3.49
C ILE A 5 17.22 26.21 3.23
N ALA A 6 16.02 26.60 3.72
CA ALA A 6 14.75 26.00 3.35
C ALA A 6 14.03 26.91 2.35
N HIS A 7 13.30 26.34 1.41
CA HIS A 7 12.43 27.10 0.50
C HIS A 7 11.00 27.10 1.04
N ILE A 8 10.41 28.28 1.17
CA ILE A 8 9.00 28.46 1.51
C ILE A 8 8.38 29.32 0.41
N GLY A 9 7.41 28.77 -0.27
CA GLY A 9 6.70 29.37 -1.40
C GLY A 9 5.78 30.54 -0.98
N LYS A 10 5.04 31.04 -1.94
CA LYS A 10 4.08 32.16 -1.73
C LYS A 10 2.82 31.66 -1.03
N ASP A 11 2.25 32.51 -0.19
CA ASP A 11 0.97 32.29 0.48
C ASP A 11 0.89 30.98 1.29
N VAL A 12 2.05 30.43 1.68
CA VAL A 12 2.13 29.28 2.58
C VAL A 12 1.61 29.70 3.96
N LYS A 13 0.70 28.89 4.52
CA LYS A 13 0.18 29.06 5.88
C LYS A 13 0.93 28.14 6.82
N LEU A 14 1.54 28.70 7.84
CA LEU A 14 2.25 27.96 8.90
C LEU A 14 1.53 28.11 10.22
N GLY A 15 1.29 27.00 10.89
CA GLY A 15 0.80 26.94 12.26
C GLY A 15 1.86 27.37 13.28
N LYS A 16 1.58 27.12 14.55
CA LYS A 16 2.48 27.41 15.66
C LYS A 16 3.51 26.31 15.83
N ASP A 17 4.70 26.67 16.28
CA ASP A 17 5.78 25.74 16.66
C ASP A 17 6.18 24.77 15.54
N VAL A 18 6.06 25.19 14.26
CA VAL A 18 6.47 24.41 13.10
C VAL A 18 7.99 24.39 13.01
N VAL A 19 8.57 23.20 12.82
CA VAL A 19 10.00 23.01 12.61
C VAL A 19 10.24 22.64 11.15
N ILE A 20 10.96 23.48 10.40
CA ILE A 20 11.37 23.22 9.01
C ILE A 20 12.89 23.17 8.98
N MET A 21 13.43 22.00 8.69
CA MET A 21 14.87 21.76 8.68
C MET A 21 15.53 22.16 7.35
N PRO A 22 16.85 22.26 7.27
CA PRO A 22 17.56 22.70 6.05
C PRO A 22 17.20 21.85 4.83
N PHE A 23 17.13 22.53 3.66
CA PHE A 23 16.82 21.94 2.35
C PHE A 23 15.40 21.37 2.20
N ALA A 24 14.53 21.53 3.17
CA ALA A 24 13.12 21.26 2.98
C ALA A 24 12.51 22.31 2.01
N VAL A 25 11.56 21.86 1.21
CA VAL A 25 10.80 22.69 0.27
C VAL A 25 9.32 22.60 0.62
N VAL A 26 8.71 23.75 0.87
CA VAL A 26 7.26 23.91 1.03
C VAL A 26 6.82 24.83 -0.11
N ASP A 27 6.05 24.31 -1.05
CA ASP A 27 5.66 25.00 -2.27
C ASP A 27 4.44 25.92 -2.06
N ASP A 28 4.07 26.69 -3.06
CA ASP A 28 3.05 27.74 -2.99
C ASP A 28 1.70 27.24 -2.45
N HIS A 29 1.05 28.06 -1.63
CA HIS A 29 -0.28 27.82 -1.07
C HIS A 29 -0.42 26.58 -0.17
N ALA A 30 0.65 25.90 0.19
CA ALA A 30 0.61 24.78 1.12
C ALA A 30 0.17 25.25 2.53
N VAL A 31 -0.48 24.37 3.26
CA VAL A 31 -0.95 24.62 4.63
C VAL A 31 -0.29 23.63 5.57
N ILE A 32 0.42 24.15 6.57
CA ILE A 32 1.15 23.37 7.58
C ILE A 32 0.55 23.68 8.95
N GLY A 33 0.03 22.68 9.63
CA GLY A 33 -0.58 22.77 10.95
C GLY A 33 0.41 23.05 12.07
N ASP A 34 -0.10 23.05 13.30
CA ASP A 34 0.69 23.32 14.51
C ASP A 34 1.65 22.15 14.81
N ARG A 35 2.85 22.46 15.31
CA ARG A 35 3.87 21.49 15.77
C ARG A 35 4.31 20.45 14.73
N VAL A 36 4.08 20.71 13.45
CA VAL A 36 4.58 19.87 12.36
C VAL A 36 6.10 19.96 12.27
N THR A 37 6.75 18.83 12.06
CA THR A 37 8.19 18.75 11.85
C THR A 37 8.51 18.22 10.47
N LEU A 38 9.20 19.03 9.65
CA LEU A 38 9.70 18.68 8.33
C LEU A 38 11.22 18.50 8.41
N TYR A 39 11.68 17.27 8.21
CA TYR A 39 13.10 16.92 8.20
C TYR A 39 13.80 17.38 6.90
N PRO A 40 15.15 17.31 6.82
CA PRO A 40 15.89 17.79 5.65
C PRO A 40 15.44 17.11 4.35
N HIS A 41 15.42 17.88 3.27
CA HIS A 41 15.07 17.43 1.91
C HIS A 41 13.62 16.94 1.75
N THR A 42 12.71 17.22 2.67
CA THR A 42 11.28 16.98 2.44
C THR A 42 10.76 17.91 1.36
N TYR A 43 9.82 17.43 0.54
CA TYR A 43 9.09 18.25 -0.43
C TYR A 43 7.59 18.20 -0.12
N ILE A 44 7.00 19.38 0.09
CA ILE A 44 5.56 19.57 0.25
C ILE A 44 5.08 20.39 -0.94
N GLY A 45 4.25 19.78 -1.79
CA GLY A 45 3.79 20.35 -3.04
C GLY A 45 2.70 21.40 -2.87
N GLN A 46 2.37 22.08 -3.97
CA GLN A 46 1.37 23.15 -4.00
C GLN A 46 0.02 22.68 -3.48
N TYR A 47 -0.63 23.51 -2.67
CA TYR A 47 -1.95 23.24 -2.07
C TYR A 47 -1.99 21.93 -1.26
N ALA A 48 -0.86 21.35 -0.89
CA ALA A 48 -0.84 20.25 0.05
C ALA A 48 -1.18 20.73 1.46
N GLU A 49 -1.89 19.90 2.21
CA GLU A 49 -2.30 20.21 3.58
C GLU A 49 -1.71 19.18 4.53
N ILE A 50 -0.95 19.64 5.52
CA ILE A 50 -0.36 18.81 6.57
C ILE A 50 -0.93 19.28 7.90
N GLU A 51 -1.67 18.42 8.58
CA GLU A 51 -2.30 18.77 9.86
C GLU A 51 -1.36 18.62 11.08
N ASP A 52 -1.88 19.00 12.25
CA ASP A 52 -1.12 19.18 13.49
C ASP A 52 -0.36 17.92 13.93
N ASP A 53 0.77 18.13 14.61
CA ASP A 53 1.59 17.11 15.27
C ASP A 53 2.18 16.05 14.31
N THR A 54 2.13 16.29 13.00
CA THR A 54 2.64 15.36 11.98
C THR A 54 4.14 15.51 11.78
N VAL A 55 4.83 14.38 11.62
CA VAL A 55 6.29 14.30 11.40
C VAL A 55 6.56 13.72 10.02
N ILE A 56 7.32 14.45 9.21
CA ILE A 56 7.73 14.01 7.87
C ILE A 56 9.26 13.93 7.83
N TYR A 57 9.76 12.71 7.72
CA TYR A 57 11.20 12.41 7.73
C TYR A 57 11.90 12.72 6.40
N SER A 58 13.22 12.70 6.44
CA SER A 58 14.08 13.16 5.36
C SER A 58 13.75 12.56 4.00
N SER A 59 13.76 13.40 2.97
CA SER A 59 13.52 13.04 1.57
C SER A 59 12.13 12.47 1.26
N ALA A 60 11.19 12.50 2.20
CA ALA A 60 9.81 12.16 1.91
C ALA A 60 9.16 13.29 1.08
N THR A 61 8.23 12.89 0.21
CA THR A 61 7.53 13.77 -0.73
C THR A 61 6.04 13.67 -0.52
N VAL A 62 5.39 14.79 -0.30
CA VAL A 62 3.93 14.94 -0.38
C VAL A 62 3.64 15.83 -1.58
N ARG A 63 3.04 15.25 -2.62
CA ARG A 63 2.75 15.98 -3.85
C ARG A 63 1.55 16.91 -3.71
N GLU A 64 1.37 17.72 -4.71
CA GLU A 64 0.34 18.76 -4.79
C GLU A 64 -1.07 18.22 -4.52
N HIS A 65 -1.89 19.02 -3.81
CA HIS A 65 -3.28 18.74 -3.43
C HIS A 65 -3.49 17.51 -2.52
N CYS A 66 -2.43 16.86 -2.05
CA CYS A 66 -2.56 15.76 -1.09
C CYS A 66 -2.84 16.30 0.32
N HIS A 67 -3.56 15.52 1.11
CA HIS A 67 -3.92 15.84 2.48
C HIS A 67 -3.33 14.80 3.43
N VAL A 68 -2.69 15.27 4.50
CA VAL A 68 -2.13 14.43 5.57
C VAL A 68 -2.74 14.90 6.89
N GLY A 69 -3.47 14.01 7.54
CA GLY A 69 -4.14 14.23 8.81
C GLY A 69 -3.18 14.45 9.98
N LYS A 70 -3.73 14.48 11.19
CA LYS A 70 -3.00 14.78 12.43
C LYS A 70 -2.19 13.58 12.91
N ARG A 71 -1.08 13.86 13.60
CA ARG A 71 -0.24 12.86 14.27
C ARG A 71 0.24 11.75 13.32
N CYS A 72 0.31 12.05 12.04
CA CYS A 72 0.87 11.13 11.05
C CYS A 72 2.39 11.10 11.14
N VAL A 73 2.95 9.93 10.76
CA VAL A 73 4.40 9.76 10.62
C VAL A 73 4.69 9.28 9.21
N ILE A 74 5.47 10.04 8.46
CA ILE A 74 5.90 9.66 7.10
C ILE A 74 7.40 9.46 7.10
N HIS A 75 7.84 8.21 6.92
CA HIS A 75 9.24 7.83 6.97
C HIS A 75 10.02 8.22 5.73
N CYS A 76 11.35 8.07 5.80
CA CYS A 76 12.29 8.54 4.80
C CYS A 76 11.96 8.05 3.38
N SER A 77 12.02 8.95 2.42
CA SER A 77 11.87 8.67 0.98
C SER A 77 10.50 8.07 0.59
N ALA A 78 9.49 8.12 1.44
CA ALA A 78 8.13 7.78 1.04
C ALA A 78 7.58 8.86 0.09
N VAL A 79 6.76 8.45 -0.88
CA VAL A 79 6.14 9.35 -1.86
C VAL A 79 4.61 9.25 -1.76
N ILE A 80 3.99 10.33 -1.35
CA ILE A 80 2.55 10.47 -1.25
C ILE A 80 2.05 11.27 -2.45
N GLY A 81 1.23 10.64 -3.31
CA GLY A 81 0.60 11.28 -4.45
C GLY A 81 1.36 11.15 -5.77
N SER A 82 2.22 10.12 -5.94
CA SER A 82 2.74 9.79 -7.28
C SER A 82 1.61 9.45 -8.25
N ASP A 83 1.85 9.63 -9.54
CA ASP A 83 0.86 9.26 -10.55
C ASP A 83 0.59 7.76 -10.53
N GLY A 84 -0.67 7.39 -10.53
CA GLY A 84 -1.09 6.01 -10.71
C GLY A 84 -0.69 5.43 -12.07
N PHE A 85 -0.58 4.10 -12.13
CA PHE A 85 -0.25 3.36 -13.34
C PHE A 85 -1.47 3.27 -14.27
N GLY A 86 -1.80 4.38 -14.94
CA GLY A 86 -2.94 4.52 -15.85
C GLY A 86 -2.46 4.71 -17.29
N PHE A 87 -2.72 3.73 -18.15
CA PHE A 87 -2.40 3.78 -19.57
C PHE A 87 -3.53 3.16 -20.40
N THR A 88 -3.78 3.72 -21.60
CA THR A 88 -4.55 3.07 -22.65
C THR A 88 -3.61 2.51 -23.69
N THR A 89 -3.98 1.38 -24.30
CA THR A 89 -3.16 0.76 -25.35
C THR A 89 -3.95 0.74 -26.64
N HIS A 90 -3.40 1.35 -27.69
CA HIS A 90 -3.94 1.31 -29.04
C HIS A 90 -2.83 0.94 -30.02
N GLU A 91 -3.04 -0.08 -30.84
CA GLU A 91 -2.06 -0.60 -31.81
C GLU A 91 -0.67 -0.87 -31.23
N GLY A 92 -0.63 -1.38 -29.99
CA GLY A 92 0.63 -1.69 -29.26
C GLY A 92 1.35 -0.49 -28.65
N VAL A 93 0.79 0.72 -28.78
CA VAL A 93 1.32 1.96 -28.18
C VAL A 93 0.58 2.28 -26.89
N HIS A 94 1.33 2.59 -25.82
CA HIS A 94 0.79 2.96 -24.51
C HIS A 94 0.72 4.48 -24.38
N THR A 95 -0.48 5.01 -24.17
CA THR A 95 -0.72 6.44 -23.93
C THR A 95 -1.12 6.64 -22.48
N LYS A 96 -0.45 7.56 -21.79
CA LYS A 96 -0.72 7.85 -20.38
C LYS A 96 -2.10 8.49 -20.20
N VAL A 97 -2.83 7.99 -19.21
CA VAL A 97 -4.04 8.64 -18.69
C VAL A 97 -3.65 9.60 -17.58
N PRO A 98 -3.95 10.91 -17.68
CA PRO A 98 -3.65 11.87 -16.61
C PRO A 98 -4.24 11.44 -15.26
N GLN A 99 -3.48 11.65 -14.20
CA GLN A 99 -3.88 11.36 -12.82
C GLN A 99 -4.10 12.70 -12.11
N VAL A 100 -5.35 13.14 -12.00
CA VAL A 100 -5.73 14.48 -11.53
C VAL A 100 -6.32 14.49 -10.13
N GLY A 101 -6.47 13.34 -9.50
CA GLY A 101 -6.91 13.19 -8.12
C GLY A 101 -5.77 13.41 -7.12
N ASN A 102 -6.00 13.03 -5.88
CA ASN A 102 -5.06 13.19 -4.78
C ASN A 102 -4.97 11.96 -3.87
N VAL A 103 -4.20 12.09 -2.79
CA VAL A 103 -4.16 11.15 -1.67
C VAL A 103 -4.65 11.86 -0.43
N VAL A 104 -5.42 11.14 0.39
CA VAL A 104 -5.85 11.55 1.73
C VAL A 104 -5.35 10.52 2.73
N LEU A 105 -4.48 10.92 3.63
CA LEU A 105 -4.13 10.17 4.83
C LEU A 105 -4.97 10.73 5.98
N GLU A 106 -5.75 9.88 6.63
CA GLU A 106 -6.48 10.26 7.83
C GLU A 106 -5.55 10.34 9.04
N ASP A 107 -6.09 10.69 10.22
CA ASP A 107 -5.30 10.86 11.45
C ASP A 107 -4.57 9.58 11.88
N ASP A 108 -3.45 9.74 12.59
CA ASP A 108 -2.69 8.64 13.19
C ASP A 108 -2.15 7.58 12.21
N VAL A 109 -2.04 7.92 10.92
CA VAL A 109 -1.47 7.03 9.90
C VAL A 109 0.05 7.05 9.98
N GLU A 110 0.68 5.89 9.80
CA GLU A 110 2.14 5.75 9.66
C GLU A 110 2.48 5.12 8.32
N ILE A 111 3.37 5.79 7.56
CA ILE A 111 3.84 5.37 6.23
C ILE A 111 5.31 5.04 6.32
N GLY A 112 5.68 3.82 5.96
CA GLY A 112 7.04 3.28 5.99
C GLY A 112 8.00 3.92 5.00
N ALA A 113 9.27 3.59 5.14
CA ALA A 113 10.31 4.11 4.26
C ALA A 113 10.18 3.54 2.83
N HIS A 114 10.40 4.43 1.84
CA HIS A 114 10.32 4.09 0.42
C HIS A 114 8.94 3.58 -0.05
N ASP A 115 7.88 3.91 0.67
CA ASP A 115 6.52 3.59 0.24
C ASP A 115 6.08 4.48 -0.93
N GLY A 116 5.25 3.91 -1.81
CA GLY A 116 4.58 4.65 -2.88
C GLY A 116 3.07 4.58 -2.71
N ILE A 117 2.44 5.72 -2.43
CA ILE A 117 0.98 5.85 -2.36
C ILE A 117 0.52 6.66 -3.56
N ASP A 118 -0.08 6.00 -4.55
CA ASP A 118 -0.50 6.66 -5.79
C ASP A 118 -1.74 7.50 -5.59
N ARG A 119 -1.77 8.66 -6.25
CA ARG A 119 -2.98 9.48 -6.35
C ARG A 119 -4.05 8.79 -7.17
N ALA A 120 -5.28 9.13 -6.91
CA ALA A 120 -6.39 8.67 -7.75
C ALA A 120 -6.33 9.28 -9.16
N ALA A 121 -6.86 8.56 -10.13
CA ALA A 121 -7.11 9.14 -11.47
C ALA A 121 -8.07 10.32 -11.39
N MET A 122 -9.15 10.17 -10.60
CA MET A 122 -10.08 11.22 -10.17
C MET A 122 -10.55 10.90 -8.75
N GLY A 123 -10.81 11.91 -7.94
CA GLY A 123 -11.16 11.75 -6.52
C GLY A 123 -9.90 11.48 -5.68
N SER A 124 -9.99 10.56 -4.73
CA SER A 124 -8.91 10.33 -3.76
C SER A 124 -8.58 8.86 -3.58
N THR A 125 -7.29 8.55 -3.43
CA THR A 125 -6.80 7.37 -2.75
C THR A 125 -6.81 7.68 -1.25
N VAL A 126 -7.40 6.81 -0.43
CA VAL A 126 -7.63 7.09 1.00
C VAL A 126 -6.96 6.03 1.86
N ILE A 127 -6.21 6.46 2.86
CA ILE A 127 -5.67 5.62 3.92
C ILE A 127 -6.36 5.99 5.23
N GLY A 128 -7.13 5.05 5.77
CA GLY A 128 -7.98 5.24 6.94
C GLY A 128 -7.20 5.39 8.24
N HIS A 129 -7.83 6.08 9.19
CA HIS A 129 -7.32 6.41 10.51
C HIS A 129 -6.58 5.24 11.19
N GLY A 130 -5.44 5.53 11.80
CA GLY A 130 -4.70 4.57 12.62
C GLY A 130 -3.99 3.46 11.84
N THR A 131 -4.12 3.40 10.52
CA THR A 131 -3.45 2.39 9.67
C THR A 131 -1.93 2.56 9.69
N LYS A 132 -1.22 1.44 9.78
CA LYS A 132 0.24 1.36 9.81
C LYS A 132 0.74 0.59 8.60
N ILE A 133 1.62 1.21 7.84
CA ILE A 133 2.21 0.68 6.61
C ILE A 133 3.72 0.58 6.83
N ASP A 134 4.26 -0.63 6.67
CA ASP A 134 5.69 -0.93 6.80
C ASP A 134 6.41 -0.60 5.48
N ASN A 135 7.72 -0.71 5.46
CA ASN A 135 8.59 -0.25 4.38
C ASN A 135 8.36 -0.96 3.03
N LEU A 136 8.64 -0.25 1.92
CA LEU A 136 8.59 -0.78 0.56
C LEU A 136 7.19 -1.27 0.13
N VAL A 137 6.15 -0.69 0.67
CA VAL A 137 4.76 -0.99 0.29
C VAL A 137 4.34 -0.08 -0.87
N HIS A 138 3.53 -0.64 -1.78
CA HIS A 138 2.90 0.11 -2.85
C HIS A 138 1.37 0.05 -2.74
N ILE A 139 0.74 1.21 -2.69
CA ILE A 139 -0.73 1.36 -2.75
C ILE A 139 -1.09 2.04 -4.07
N GLY A 140 -1.76 1.31 -4.94
CA GLY A 140 -2.17 1.81 -6.25
C GLY A 140 -3.29 2.86 -6.19
N HIS A 141 -3.51 3.52 -7.32
CA HIS A 141 -4.49 4.61 -7.46
C HIS A 141 -5.92 4.20 -7.08
N ASN A 142 -6.69 5.13 -6.56
CA ASN A 142 -8.11 4.93 -6.19
C ASN A 142 -8.36 3.85 -5.12
N CYS A 143 -7.35 3.38 -4.42
CA CYS A 143 -7.53 2.47 -3.29
C CYS A 143 -8.21 3.18 -2.12
N LYS A 144 -9.03 2.42 -1.38
CA LYS A 144 -9.63 2.85 -0.12
C LYS A 144 -9.26 1.85 0.97
N ILE A 145 -8.29 2.20 1.78
CA ILE A 145 -7.83 1.38 2.91
C ILE A 145 -8.61 1.83 4.15
N GLY A 146 -9.30 0.90 4.79
CA GLY A 146 -10.05 1.14 6.01
C GLY A 146 -9.15 1.45 7.22
N PRO A 147 -9.74 1.87 8.35
CA PRO A 147 -8.99 2.22 9.55
C PRO A 147 -8.33 1.00 10.21
N ASN A 148 -7.25 1.29 10.96
CA ASN A 148 -6.53 0.34 11.80
C ASN A 148 -6.02 -0.91 11.06
N CYS A 149 -5.67 -0.80 9.78
CA CYS A 149 -5.02 -1.88 9.05
C CYS A 149 -3.53 -1.96 9.35
N LEU A 150 -2.96 -3.16 9.24
CA LEU A 150 -1.54 -3.43 9.31
C LEU A 150 -1.05 -3.98 7.98
N ILE A 151 -0.19 -3.25 7.29
CA ILE A 151 0.31 -3.61 5.96
C ILE A 151 1.82 -3.79 6.08
N VAL A 152 2.26 -5.05 6.08
CA VAL A 152 3.67 -5.41 6.30
C VAL A 152 4.48 -5.25 5.02
N ALA A 153 5.78 -5.15 5.16
CA ALA A 153 6.73 -4.77 4.13
C ALA A 153 6.56 -5.52 2.79
N GLN A 154 6.83 -4.80 1.70
CA GLN A 154 6.79 -5.28 0.32
C GLN A 154 5.39 -5.75 -0.14
N THR A 155 4.33 -5.36 0.54
CA THR A 155 2.96 -5.60 0.08
C THR A 155 2.63 -4.68 -1.09
N GLY A 156 1.95 -5.23 -2.10
CA GLY A 156 1.45 -4.47 -3.25
C GLY A 156 -0.08 -4.56 -3.34
N ILE A 157 -0.77 -3.42 -3.20
CA ILE A 157 -2.22 -3.33 -3.36
C ILE A 157 -2.52 -2.63 -4.68
N SER A 158 -3.07 -3.38 -5.64
CA SER A 158 -3.39 -2.85 -6.97
C SER A 158 -4.55 -1.86 -6.95
N GLY A 159 -4.59 -0.99 -7.95
CA GLY A 159 -5.54 0.13 -8.02
C GLY A 159 -7.01 -0.25 -7.88
N SER A 160 -7.81 0.68 -7.37
CA SER A 160 -9.27 0.55 -7.16
C SER A 160 -9.67 -0.59 -6.21
N THR A 161 -8.78 -1.01 -5.33
CA THR A 161 -9.07 -1.98 -4.27
C THR A 161 -9.66 -1.29 -3.05
N THR A 162 -10.73 -1.84 -2.50
CA THR A 162 -11.32 -1.41 -1.23
C THR A 162 -10.99 -2.43 -0.15
N VAL A 163 -10.42 -1.98 0.96
CA VAL A 163 -10.05 -2.80 2.12
C VAL A 163 -10.85 -2.35 3.33
N GLY A 164 -11.49 -3.26 4.01
CA GLY A 164 -12.22 -3.02 5.25
C GLY A 164 -11.29 -2.62 6.41
N HIS A 165 -11.86 -2.34 7.58
CA HIS A 165 -11.08 -2.00 8.78
C HIS A 165 -10.39 -3.24 9.39
N ASN A 166 -9.31 -3.03 10.17
CA ASN A 166 -8.58 -4.07 10.91
C ASN A 166 -8.09 -5.23 10.04
N VAL A 167 -7.72 -4.98 8.81
CA VAL A 167 -7.13 -6.01 7.93
C VAL A 167 -5.62 -6.05 8.12
N THR A 168 -5.06 -7.26 8.20
CA THR A 168 -3.61 -7.48 8.27
C THR A 168 -3.12 -8.17 7.01
N PHE A 169 -2.22 -7.51 6.27
CA PHE A 169 -1.46 -8.10 5.18
C PHE A 169 -0.06 -8.45 5.66
N GLY A 170 0.28 -9.74 5.65
CA GLY A 170 1.65 -10.21 5.89
C GLY A 170 2.61 -9.74 4.80
N GLY A 171 3.91 -9.84 5.06
CA GLY A 171 4.93 -9.36 4.10
C GLY A 171 4.79 -10.00 2.71
N GLN A 172 5.01 -9.21 1.67
CA GLN A 172 4.97 -9.62 0.27
C GLN A 172 3.59 -10.13 -0.20
N VAL A 173 2.50 -9.72 0.43
CA VAL A 173 1.15 -9.96 -0.09
C VAL A 173 0.93 -9.12 -1.34
N GLY A 174 0.27 -9.71 -2.35
CA GLY A 174 -0.13 -9.01 -3.57
C GLY A 174 -1.63 -9.15 -3.82
N THR A 175 -2.27 -8.08 -4.31
CA THR A 175 -3.66 -8.12 -4.73
C THR A 175 -3.81 -7.80 -6.21
N VAL A 176 -4.82 -8.37 -6.86
CA VAL A 176 -5.31 -7.81 -8.13
C VAL A 176 -6.11 -6.54 -7.86
N GLY A 177 -6.34 -5.74 -8.89
CA GLY A 177 -7.13 -4.51 -8.78
C GLY A 177 -8.65 -4.75 -8.78
N HIS A 178 -9.41 -3.70 -8.42
CA HIS A 178 -10.88 -3.66 -8.48
C HIS A 178 -11.58 -4.73 -7.63
N ILE A 179 -11.03 -5.05 -6.47
CA ILE A 179 -11.60 -6.04 -5.54
C ILE A 179 -11.97 -5.40 -4.20
N ASN A 180 -12.82 -6.12 -3.46
CA ASN A 180 -13.22 -5.77 -2.10
C ASN A 180 -12.65 -6.80 -1.12
N ILE A 181 -11.98 -6.34 -0.09
CA ILE A 181 -11.40 -7.16 0.98
C ILE A 181 -12.13 -6.85 2.26
N GLY A 182 -12.84 -7.86 2.80
CA GLY A 182 -13.65 -7.73 4.00
C GLY A 182 -12.82 -7.41 5.25
N ALA A 183 -13.44 -6.69 6.19
CA ALA A 183 -12.83 -6.27 7.45
C ALA A 183 -12.36 -7.45 8.32
N ASN A 184 -11.52 -7.18 9.32
CA ASN A 184 -11.11 -8.15 10.34
C ASN A 184 -10.41 -9.41 9.77
N SER A 185 -9.80 -9.30 8.60
CA SER A 185 -9.18 -10.42 7.87
C SER A 185 -7.67 -10.40 7.96
N VAL A 186 -7.04 -11.57 7.91
CA VAL A 186 -5.58 -11.74 7.96
C VAL A 186 -5.11 -12.55 6.77
N TYR A 187 -4.10 -12.05 6.10
CA TYR A 187 -3.45 -12.73 4.97
C TYR A 187 -2.00 -13.03 5.33
N ALA A 188 -1.63 -14.30 5.36
CA ALA A 188 -0.26 -14.73 5.65
C ALA A 188 0.71 -14.20 4.59
N ALA A 189 1.99 -14.12 4.95
CA ALA A 189 3.02 -13.63 4.04
C ALA A 189 3.04 -14.38 2.70
N ARG A 190 3.33 -13.66 1.61
CA ARG A 190 3.36 -14.15 0.23
C ARG A 190 2.02 -14.69 -0.28
N SER A 191 0.91 -14.23 0.26
CA SER A 191 -0.40 -14.57 -0.28
C SER A 191 -0.72 -13.74 -1.52
N GLY A 192 -1.36 -14.37 -2.51
CA GLY A 192 -1.88 -13.71 -3.71
C GLY A 192 -3.40 -13.68 -3.69
N ILE A 193 -3.98 -12.48 -3.59
CA ILE A 193 -5.43 -12.26 -3.55
C ILE A 193 -5.91 -11.92 -4.95
N ILE A 194 -6.69 -12.80 -5.55
CA ILE A 194 -7.10 -12.72 -6.96
C ILE A 194 -8.61 -12.39 -7.15
N GLY A 195 -9.31 -12.00 -6.10
CA GLY A 195 -10.74 -11.67 -6.14
C GLY A 195 -11.23 -11.18 -4.79
N ASP A 196 -12.53 -10.87 -4.72
CA ASP A 196 -13.18 -10.41 -3.49
C ASP A 196 -13.01 -11.39 -2.34
N MET A 197 -12.79 -10.86 -1.14
CA MET A 197 -12.57 -11.65 0.06
C MET A 197 -13.62 -11.31 1.13
N PRO A 198 -14.22 -12.31 1.78
CA PRO A 198 -15.18 -12.07 2.85
C PRO A 198 -14.50 -11.51 4.11
N GLU A 199 -15.32 -11.01 5.03
CA GLU A 199 -14.87 -10.53 6.33
C GLU A 199 -14.44 -11.68 7.25
N GLY A 200 -13.47 -11.41 8.15
CA GLY A 200 -13.11 -12.28 9.27
C GLY A 200 -12.32 -13.53 8.87
N VAL A 201 -11.68 -13.57 7.71
CA VAL A 201 -10.95 -14.74 7.24
C VAL A 201 -9.46 -14.72 7.60
N PHE A 202 -8.89 -15.90 7.82
CA PHE A 202 -7.44 -16.11 7.83
C PHE A 202 -7.04 -16.97 6.65
N CYS A 203 -6.33 -16.36 5.70
CA CYS A 203 -5.99 -16.96 4.43
C CYS A 203 -4.48 -16.99 4.16
N ALA A 204 -4.05 -17.94 3.31
CA ALA A 204 -2.67 -18.09 2.87
C ALA A 204 -2.60 -18.66 1.46
N GLY A 205 -1.44 -18.53 0.80
CA GLY A 205 -1.12 -19.17 -0.46
C GLY A 205 -1.33 -18.32 -1.70
N PHE A 206 -1.01 -18.90 -2.85
CA PHE A 206 -1.21 -18.29 -4.16
C PHE A 206 -1.83 -19.33 -5.12
N PRO A 207 -3.07 -19.15 -5.58
CA PRO A 207 -4.03 -18.16 -5.07
C PRO A 207 -4.31 -18.38 -3.57
N VAL A 208 -4.79 -17.33 -2.91
CA VAL A 208 -5.06 -17.37 -1.47
C VAL A 208 -6.16 -18.38 -1.15
N GLN A 209 -5.95 -19.15 -0.08
CA GLN A 209 -6.86 -20.20 0.42
C GLN A 209 -7.02 -20.02 1.94
N SER A 210 -7.98 -20.73 2.54
CA SER A 210 -8.01 -20.79 3.99
C SER A 210 -6.68 -21.33 4.53
N HIS A 211 -6.20 -20.80 5.64
CA HIS A 211 -4.91 -21.22 6.19
C HIS A 211 -4.86 -22.73 6.49
N ALA A 212 -5.98 -23.30 6.95
CA ALA A 212 -6.09 -24.74 7.23
C ALA A 212 -5.96 -25.61 5.95
N GLU A 213 -6.55 -25.17 4.85
CA GLU A 213 -6.42 -25.87 3.55
C GLU A 213 -5.00 -25.75 3.01
N TRP A 214 -4.40 -24.57 3.07
CA TRP A 214 -3.02 -24.36 2.66
C TRP A 214 -2.05 -25.26 3.45
N LEU A 215 -2.17 -25.36 4.77
CA LEU A 215 -1.34 -26.26 5.59
C LEU A 215 -1.49 -27.73 5.18
N ARG A 216 -2.72 -28.20 4.93
CA ARG A 216 -2.97 -29.56 4.46
C ARG A 216 -2.31 -29.82 3.11
N MET A 217 -2.42 -28.86 2.20
CA MET A 217 -1.81 -28.96 0.87
C MET A 217 -0.28 -29.00 0.97
N GLN A 218 0.34 -28.13 1.77
CA GLN A 218 1.79 -28.10 2.01
C GLN A 218 2.29 -29.44 2.61
N ALA A 219 1.56 -29.98 3.58
CA ALA A 219 1.90 -31.29 4.16
C ALA A 219 1.83 -32.42 3.13
N SER A 220 0.84 -32.38 2.23
CA SER A 220 0.67 -33.38 1.17
C SER A 220 1.75 -33.32 0.09
N MET A 221 2.25 -32.13 -0.23
CA MET A 221 3.30 -31.93 -1.25
C MET A 221 4.56 -32.77 -1.00
N LYS A 222 4.94 -32.97 0.25
CA LYS A 222 6.10 -33.80 0.63
C LYS A 222 5.95 -35.25 0.21
N HIS A 223 4.74 -35.73 0.09
CA HIS A 223 4.43 -37.14 -0.26
C HIS A 223 4.20 -37.38 -1.75
N LEU A 224 4.06 -36.31 -2.55
CA LEU A 224 3.80 -36.42 -3.99
C LEU A 224 4.78 -37.32 -4.74
N PRO A 225 6.12 -37.25 -4.54
CA PRO A 225 7.05 -38.13 -5.27
C PRO A 225 6.83 -39.60 -4.97
N GLU A 226 6.49 -39.94 -3.72
CA GLU A 226 6.21 -41.35 -3.34
C GLU A 226 4.84 -41.80 -3.85
N MET A 227 3.84 -40.97 -3.79
CA MET A 227 2.51 -41.22 -4.32
C MET A 227 2.58 -41.47 -5.84
N TYR A 228 3.34 -40.68 -6.59
CA TYR A 228 3.54 -40.84 -8.01
C TYR A 228 4.20 -42.21 -8.35
N LYS A 229 5.22 -42.64 -7.58
CA LYS A 229 5.84 -43.96 -7.72
C LYS A 229 4.84 -45.11 -7.48
N LYS A 230 4.04 -45.00 -6.41
CA LYS A 230 3.01 -45.99 -6.09
C LYS A 230 1.93 -46.06 -7.17
N PHE A 231 1.50 -44.92 -7.66
CA PHE A 231 0.51 -44.83 -8.74
C PHE A 231 1.00 -45.56 -10.01
N ARG A 232 2.23 -45.26 -10.47
CA ARG A 232 2.84 -45.96 -11.59
C ARG A 232 2.98 -47.49 -11.40
N GLN A 233 3.20 -47.94 -10.17
CA GLN A 233 3.24 -49.37 -9.86
C GLN A 233 1.86 -50.01 -9.94
N LEU A 234 0.82 -49.29 -9.52
CA LEU A 234 -0.57 -49.74 -9.64
C LEU A 234 -1.03 -49.85 -11.10
N GLU A 235 -0.72 -48.84 -11.93
CA GLU A 235 -1.00 -48.89 -13.37
C GLU A 235 -0.39 -50.12 -14.04
N LYS A 236 0.89 -50.38 -13.74
CA LYS A 236 1.57 -51.59 -14.28
C LYS A 236 0.94 -52.92 -13.82
N LYS A 237 0.41 -52.97 -12.60
CA LYS A 237 -0.30 -54.15 -12.10
C LYS A 237 -1.66 -54.29 -12.78
N LEU A 238 -2.39 -53.20 -12.95
CA LEU A 238 -3.71 -53.19 -13.59
C LEU A 238 -3.60 -53.69 -15.04
N ALA A 239 -2.67 -53.14 -15.81
CA ALA A 239 -2.41 -53.54 -17.20
C ALA A 239 -2.11 -55.05 -17.34
N LYS A 240 -1.46 -55.68 -16.32
CA LYS A 240 -1.24 -57.13 -16.29
C LYS A 240 -2.50 -57.93 -16.01
N TYR A 241 -3.50 -57.38 -15.36
CA TYR A 241 -4.80 -58.02 -15.13
C TYR A 241 -5.73 -57.91 -16.34
N GLU A 242 -5.68 -56.78 -17.06
CA GLU A 242 -6.49 -56.56 -18.27
C GLU A 242 -5.97 -57.33 -19.52
N SER A 243 -4.72 -57.76 -19.47
CA SER A 243 -4.11 -58.58 -20.57
C SER A 243 -4.26 -60.08 -20.38
N LYS A 244 -4.98 -60.52 -19.38
CA LYS A 244 -5.38 -61.92 -19.13
C LYS A 244 -6.87 -62.15 -19.41
#